data_f27a58889152fef1afcf2f9884b1a475
#
_entry.id   f27a58889152fef1afcf2f9884b1a475
#
_cell.length_a   1.000
_cell.length_b   1.000
_cell.length_c   1.000
_cell.angle_alpha   90.00
_cell.angle_beta   90.00
_cell.angle_gamma   90.00
#
_symmetry.space_group_name_H-M   'P 1'
#
loop_
_entity.id
_entity.type
_entity.pdbx_description
1 polymer ?
#
loop_
_entity_poly.entity_id
_entity_poly.type
_entity_poly.pdbx_seq_one_letter_code
_entity_poly.pdbx_strand_id
1 'polypeptide(L)'
;CYFCNSIESIQKEYMEQLSHIFSIGHGSKDIKELILELQSFDIEFLVDIRSKPYSKFYTHFNQGFLKYSVEEYHIKYGYMGDLLGGLPLDRTCYTDGKVDYNKLKNREFFIEGLKRLQNANSKGFNVCILCSESNPKECHRAKLIGVELQKMGIELRHIIGIEKEKTQNQVIFELTNGDGLNTIFGEEHFTSRKKYI
;
A
#
# COMPACT_ATOMS: atom_id res chain seq x y z
N CYS A 1 -10.89 31.91 -24.19
CA CYS A 1 -10.63 31.12 -25.38
C CYS A 1 -11.17 29.70 -25.14
N TYR A 2 -12.14 29.20 -25.94
CA TYR A 2 -12.82 27.91 -25.71
C TYR A 2 -11.83 26.71 -25.60
N PHE A 3 -10.71 26.75 -26.29
CA PHE A 3 -9.67 25.70 -26.24
C PHE A 3 -8.87 25.69 -24.92
N CYS A 4 -8.63 26.82 -24.28
CA CYS A 4 -7.95 26.85 -22.96
C CYS A 4 -8.80 26.23 -21.86
N ASN A 5 -10.10 26.57 -21.85
CA ASN A 5 -11.03 26.03 -20.81
C ASN A 5 -11.25 24.51 -20.94
N SER A 6 -11.19 23.96 -22.16
CA SER A 6 -11.30 22.50 -22.36
C SER A 6 -10.06 21.73 -21.92
N ILE A 7 -8.86 22.31 -22.11
CA ILE A 7 -7.61 21.67 -21.65
C ILE A 7 -7.51 21.72 -20.11
N GLU A 8 -7.87 22.86 -19.53
CA GLU A 8 -7.90 23.01 -18.06
C GLU A 8 -8.94 22.09 -17.42
N SER A 9 -10.12 21.93 -18.02
CA SER A 9 -11.14 20.97 -17.51
C SER A 9 -10.69 19.53 -17.66
N ILE A 10 -10.08 19.13 -18.76
CA ILE A 10 -9.54 17.79 -18.98
C ILE A 10 -8.36 17.53 -18.03
N GLN A 11 -7.46 18.49 -17.82
CA GLN A 11 -6.38 18.37 -16.86
C GLN A 11 -6.90 18.29 -15.42
N LYS A 12 -7.93 19.05 -15.08
CA LYS A 12 -8.57 19.00 -13.77
C LYS A 12 -9.27 17.66 -13.54
N GLU A 13 -10.01 17.16 -14.53
CA GLU A 13 -10.67 15.85 -14.48
C GLU A 13 -9.63 14.69 -14.42
N TYR A 14 -8.50 14.81 -15.13
CA TYR A 14 -7.38 13.86 -15.05
C TYR A 14 -6.67 13.92 -13.70
N MET A 15 -6.50 15.11 -13.11
CA MET A 15 -5.92 15.29 -11.77
C MET A 15 -6.86 14.79 -10.65
N GLU A 16 -8.19 14.94 -10.83
CA GLU A 16 -9.21 14.38 -9.93
C GLU A 16 -9.29 12.84 -9.99
N GLN A 17 -8.78 12.21 -11.06
CA GLN A 17 -8.66 10.75 -11.20
C GLN A 17 -7.36 10.18 -10.64
N LEU A 18 -6.36 11.01 -10.33
CA LEU A 18 -5.10 10.53 -9.77
C LEU A 18 -5.32 10.03 -8.32
N SER A 19 -5.00 8.77 -8.10
CA SER A 19 -5.02 8.22 -6.75
C SER A 19 -3.96 8.86 -5.86
N HIS A 20 -4.37 9.21 -4.64
CA HIS A 20 -3.53 9.74 -3.58
C HIS A 20 -3.02 8.65 -2.61
N ILE A 21 -3.22 7.37 -2.96
CA ILE A 21 -2.80 6.25 -2.13
C ILE A 21 -1.54 5.62 -2.70
N PHE A 22 -0.47 5.72 -1.92
CA PHE A 22 0.84 5.18 -2.24
C PHE A 22 1.20 4.01 -1.33
N SER A 23 2.21 3.26 -1.70
CA SER A 23 2.82 2.25 -0.84
C SER A 23 4.33 2.26 -0.95
N ILE A 24 4.99 1.92 0.14
CA ILE A 24 6.44 1.79 0.19
C ILE A 24 6.85 0.58 1.02
N GLY A 25 7.99 0.00 0.70
CA GLY A 25 8.63 -1.02 1.53
C GLY A 25 9.95 -0.51 2.07
N HIS A 26 10.17 -0.59 3.39
CA HIS A 26 11.42 -0.12 3.95
C HIS A 26 12.61 -1.04 3.58
N GLY A 27 12.40 -2.37 3.45
CA GLY A 27 13.48 -3.30 3.12
C GLY A 27 14.67 -3.16 4.05
N SER A 28 15.86 -2.95 3.45
CA SER A 28 17.13 -2.67 4.14
C SER A 28 17.58 -1.20 4.00
N LYS A 29 16.70 -0.29 3.60
CA LYS A 29 16.99 1.14 3.48
C LYS A 29 17.45 1.75 4.78
N ASP A 30 18.15 2.87 4.71
CA ASP A 30 18.28 3.73 5.87
C ASP A 30 17.06 4.67 6.00
N ILE A 31 16.94 5.34 7.14
CA ILE A 31 15.79 6.22 7.42
C ILE A 31 15.77 7.46 6.53
N LYS A 32 16.94 7.97 6.13
CA LYS A 32 17.05 9.15 5.26
C LYS A 32 16.60 8.83 3.84
N GLU A 33 16.99 7.65 3.33
CA GLU A 33 16.53 7.15 2.03
C GLU A 33 15.01 7.04 2.00
N LEU A 34 14.39 6.45 3.03
CA LEU A 34 12.94 6.36 3.14
C LEU A 34 12.28 7.74 3.11
N ILE A 35 12.80 8.70 3.88
CA ILE A 35 12.25 10.06 3.98
C ILE A 35 12.35 10.78 2.64
N LEU A 36 13.49 10.71 1.94
CA LEU A 36 13.66 11.31 0.63
C LEU A 36 12.68 10.74 -0.40
N GLU A 37 12.45 9.42 -0.39
CA GLU A 37 11.45 8.79 -1.26
C GLU A 37 10.04 9.28 -0.93
N LEU A 38 9.67 9.41 0.34
CA LEU A 38 8.36 9.93 0.75
C LEU A 38 8.17 11.39 0.32
N GLN A 39 9.19 12.22 0.53
CA GLN A 39 9.16 13.64 0.14
C GLN A 39 9.06 13.84 -1.37
N SER A 40 9.68 12.96 -2.18
CA SER A 40 9.63 13.06 -3.65
C SER A 40 8.23 12.82 -4.24
N PHE A 41 7.28 12.34 -3.43
CA PHE A 41 5.87 12.16 -3.78
C PHE A 41 4.93 13.01 -2.92
N ASP A 42 5.44 14.03 -2.24
CA ASP A 42 4.66 14.94 -1.38
C ASP A 42 3.79 14.18 -0.37
N ILE A 43 4.31 13.10 0.23
CA ILE A 43 3.57 12.28 1.18
C ILE A 43 3.30 13.05 2.47
N GLU A 44 2.02 13.20 2.82
CA GLU A 44 1.55 13.88 4.04
C GLU A 44 1.41 12.91 5.22
N PHE A 45 1.03 11.66 4.93
CA PHE A 45 0.76 10.63 5.94
C PHE A 45 1.50 9.34 5.61
N LEU A 46 2.30 8.86 6.55
CA LEU A 46 2.87 7.51 6.52
C LEU A 46 2.03 6.61 7.42
N VAL A 47 1.36 5.62 6.84
CA VAL A 47 0.52 4.66 7.56
C VAL A 47 1.23 3.32 7.65
N ASP A 48 1.68 2.95 8.84
CA ASP A 48 2.37 1.69 9.10
C ASP A 48 1.35 0.53 9.16
N ILE A 49 1.39 -0.33 8.14
CA ILE A 49 0.52 -1.51 8.04
C ILE A 49 1.21 -2.81 8.45
N ARG A 50 2.37 -2.75 9.08
CA ARG A 50 3.07 -3.94 9.57
C ARG A 50 2.35 -4.49 10.81
N SER A 51 1.99 -5.77 10.81
CA SER A 51 1.38 -6.42 11.97
C SER A 51 2.27 -6.39 13.22
N LYS A 52 3.59 -6.36 13.00
CA LYS A 52 4.61 -6.28 14.06
C LYS A 52 5.66 -5.23 13.65
N PRO A 53 5.46 -3.94 13.98
CA PRO A 53 6.36 -2.85 13.59
C PRO A 53 7.61 -2.80 14.48
N TYR A 54 8.31 -3.91 14.56
CA TYR A 54 9.52 -4.10 15.35
C TYR A 54 10.52 -4.99 14.62
N SER A 55 11.78 -4.59 14.59
CA SER A 55 12.89 -5.36 14.07
C SER A 55 14.09 -5.28 15.00
N LYS A 56 14.77 -6.41 15.22
CA LYS A 56 16.06 -6.45 15.93
C LYS A 56 17.20 -5.93 15.05
N PHE A 57 17.08 -6.05 13.74
CA PHE A 57 18.13 -5.71 12.77
C PHE A 57 17.99 -4.28 12.23
N TYR A 58 16.76 -3.82 12.01
CA TYR A 58 16.45 -2.51 11.47
C TYR A 58 15.72 -1.67 12.52
N THR A 59 16.43 -1.38 13.63
CA THR A 59 15.86 -0.73 14.81
C THR A 59 15.33 0.68 14.53
N HIS A 60 15.89 1.35 13.53
CA HIS A 60 15.43 2.67 13.05
C HIS A 60 14.04 2.64 12.39
N PHE A 61 13.53 1.42 12.05
CA PHE A 61 12.15 1.23 11.61
C PHE A 61 11.23 0.70 12.72
N ASN A 62 11.69 0.60 13.97
CA ASN A 62 10.78 0.33 15.08
C ASN A 62 9.80 1.48 15.24
N GLN A 63 8.56 1.16 15.57
CA GLN A 63 7.42 2.07 15.52
C GLN A 63 7.69 3.45 16.12
N GLY A 64 8.22 3.51 17.34
CA GLY A 64 8.48 4.79 18.02
C GLY A 64 9.56 5.62 17.35
N PHE A 65 10.64 4.96 16.88
CA PHE A 65 11.73 5.64 16.19
C PHE A 65 11.30 6.15 14.81
N LEU A 66 10.62 5.29 14.04
CA LEU A 66 10.09 5.65 12.73
C LEU A 66 9.12 6.84 12.83
N LYS A 67 8.17 6.79 13.78
CA LYS A 67 7.22 7.87 14.02
C LYS A 67 7.97 9.19 14.26
N TYR A 68 8.89 9.20 15.22
CA TYR A 68 9.68 10.39 15.53
C TYR A 68 10.41 10.92 14.29
N SER A 69 11.11 10.04 13.55
CA SER A 69 11.90 10.41 12.38
C SER A 69 11.09 11.03 11.26
N VAL A 70 9.90 10.49 10.94
CA VAL A 70 9.09 11.05 9.83
C VAL A 70 8.36 12.34 10.23
N GLU A 71 7.96 12.47 11.51
CA GLU A 71 7.32 13.67 12.05
C GLU A 71 8.28 14.89 12.07
N GLU A 72 9.60 14.68 12.21
CA GLU A 72 10.61 15.75 12.04
C GLU A 72 10.59 16.36 10.63
N TYR A 73 10.11 15.62 9.62
CA TYR A 73 9.98 16.09 8.23
C TYR A 73 8.54 16.42 7.86
N HIS A 74 7.69 16.71 8.86
CA HIS A 74 6.28 17.08 8.71
C HIS A 74 5.38 15.99 8.06
N ILE A 75 5.83 14.74 8.04
CA ILE A 75 5.02 13.59 7.60
C ILE A 75 4.33 13.01 8.83
N LYS A 76 3.00 13.02 8.85
CA LYS A 76 2.21 12.48 9.96
C LYS A 76 2.26 10.96 9.97
N TYR A 77 2.54 10.38 11.14
CA TYR A 77 2.57 8.93 11.30
C TYR A 77 1.23 8.38 11.82
N GLY A 78 0.74 7.30 11.18
CA GLY A 78 -0.41 6.53 11.64
C GLY A 78 -0.08 5.03 11.71
N TYR A 79 -0.79 4.29 12.57
CA TYR A 79 -0.69 2.83 12.64
C TYR A 79 -2.02 2.19 12.28
N MET A 80 -1.98 1.24 11.33
CA MET A 80 -3.11 0.43 10.88
C MET A 80 -2.71 -1.04 10.67
N GLY A 81 -1.69 -1.50 11.39
CA GLY A 81 -1.24 -2.90 11.30
C GLY A 81 -2.22 -3.91 11.91
N ASP A 82 -3.11 -3.46 12.79
CA ASP A 82 -4.25 -4.18 13.33
C ASP A 82 -5.39 -4.37 12.32
N LEU A 83 -5.56 -3.42 11.41
CA LEU A 83 -6.60 -3.41 10.38
C LEU A 83 -6.09 -4.02 9.05
N LEU A 84 -4.95 -3.56 8.57
CA LEU A 84 -4.41 -3.89 7.24
C LEU A 84 -3.16 -4.76 7.28
N GLY A 85 -2.77 -5.26 8.45
CA GLY A 85 -1.57 -6.07 8.61
C GLY A 85 -1.65 -7.42 7.90
N GLY A 86 -0.53 -7.85 7.32
CA GLY A 86 -0.43 -9.12 6.60
C GLY A 86 -0.42 -10.38 7.47
N LEU A 87 -0.49 -10.23 8.82
CA LEU A 87 -0.52 -11.33 9.79
C LEU A 87 -1.65 -11.09 10.81
N PRO A 88 -2.91 -11.32 10.42
CA PRO A 88 -4.05 -11.12 11.31
C PRO A 88 -3.99 -12.05 12.53
N LEU A 89 -4.51 -11.60 13.68
CA LEU A 89 -4.65 -12.43 14.88
C LEU A 89 -5.75 -13.48 14.71
N ASP A 90 -6.75 -13.22 13.87
CA ASP A 90 -7.83 -14.13 13.57
C ASP A 90 -7.31 -15.36 12.79
N ARG A 91 -7.25 -16.50 13.50
CA ARG A 91 -6.78 -17.78 12.95
C ARG A 91 -7.63 -18.30 11.80
N THR A 92 -8.88 -17.87 11.71
CA THR A 92 -9.78 -18.28 10.60
C THR A 92 -9.38 -17.69 9.25
N CYS A 93 -8.50 -16.67 9.24
CA CYS A 93 -7.91 -16.11 8.03
C CYS A 93 -6.79 -16.97 7.42
N TYR A 94 -6.52 -18.15 7.99
CA TYR A 94 -5.42 -19.01 7.53
C TYR A 94 -5.93 -20.28 6.88
N THR A 95 -5.19 -20.76 5.86
CA THR A 95 -5.37 -22.07 5.18
C THR A 95 -3.98 -22.70 5.03
N ASP A 96 -3.79 -23.93 5.47
CA ASP A 96 -2.53 -24.69 5.42
C ASP A 96 -1.33 -23.91 5.97
N GLY A 97 -1.57 -23.11 7.00
CA GLY A 97 -0.55 -22.30 7.68
C GLY A 97 -0.20 -20.97 7.00
N LYS A 98 -0.79 -20.67 5.84
CA LYS A 98 -0.64 -19.40 5.12
C LYS A 98 -1.85 -18.49 5.37
N VAL A 99 -1.63 -17.17 5.33
CA VAL A 99 -2.74 -16.21 5.30
C VAL A 99 -3.46 -16.34 3.96
N ASP A 100 -4.73 -16.64 4.03
CA ASP A 100 -5.65 -16.75 2.91
C ASP A 100 -6.30 -15.38 2.67
N TYR A 101 -5.92 -14.71 1.60
CA TYR A 101 -6.38 -13.35 1.31
C TYR A 101 -7.87 -13.30 0.93
N ASN A 102 -8.45 -14.40 0.42
CA ASN A 102 -9.88 -14.48 0.16
C ASN A 102 -10.70 -14.51 1.46
N LYS A 103 -10.15 -15.08 2.54
CA LYS A 103 -10.76 -15.04 3.86
C LYS A 103 -10.56 -13.69 4.54
N LEU A 104 -9.33 -13.13 4.43
CA LEU A 104 -8.96 -11.89 5.10
C LEU A 104 -9.71 -10.67 4.53
N LYS A 105 -9.88 -10.57 3.20
CA LYS A 105 -10.57 -9.44 2.56
C LYS A 105 -12.02 -9.22 3.03
N ASN A 106 -12.66 -10.26 3.56
CA ASN A 106 -14.05 -10.22 4.03
C ASN A 106 -14.17 -9.89 5.54
N ARG A 107 -13.06 -9.62 6.25
CA ARG A 107 -13.09 -9.31 7.67
C ARG A 107 -13.44 -7.85 7.90
N GLU A 108 -14.29 -7.58 8.89
CA GLU A 108 -14.76 -6.24 9.22
C GLU A 108 -13.60 -5.27 9.49
N PHE A 109 -12.58 -5.71 10.24
CA PHE A 109 -11.42 -4.88 10.52
C PHE A 109 -10.66 -4.51 9.24
N PHE A 110 -10.53 -5.43 8.28
CA PHE A 110 -9.85 -5.18 7.02
C PHE A 110 -10.66 -4.21 6.14
N ILE A 111 -11.97 -4.42 6.05
CA ILE A 111 -12.90 -3.53 5.33
C ILE A 111 -12.86 -2.12 5.93
N GLU A 112 -12.81 -1.99 7.26
CA GLU A 112 -12.66 -0.70 7.94
C GLU A 112 -11.34 -0.02 7.56
N GLY A 113 -10.23 -0.77 7.50
CA GLY A 113 -8.95 -0.25 7.03
C GLY A 113 -9.01 0.30 5.60
N LEU A 114 -9.64 -0.42 4.68
CA LEU A 114 -9.83 0.03 3.29
C LEU A 114 -10.70 1.29 3.22
N LYS A 115 -11.79 1.37 4.00
CA LYS A 115 -12.65 2.57 4.06
C LYS A 115 -11.89 3.81 4.53
N ARG A 116 -10.96 3.65 5.48
CA ARG A 116 -10.10 4.77 5.92
C ARG A 116 -9.19 5.27 4.80
N LEU A 117 -8.59 4.36 4.03
CA LEU A 117 -7.79 4.73 2.85
C LEU A 117 -8.66 5.40 1.79
N GLN A 118 -9.85 4.86 1.50
CA GLN A 118 -10.80 5.45 0.56
C GLN A 118 -11.20 6.88 0.98
N ASN A 119 -11.51 7.10 2.26
CA ASN A 119 -11.84 8.42 2.78
C ASN A 119 -10.66 9.40 2.68
N ALA A 120 -9.43 8.94 2.91
CA ALA A 120 -8.24 9.76 2.73
C ALA A 120 -8.03 10.14 1.26
N ASN A 121 -8.19 9.17 0.34
CA ASN A 121 -8.13 9.41 -1.10
C ASN A 121 -9.17 10.44 -1.57
N SER A 122 -10.42 10.33 -1.12
CA SER A 122 -11.49 11.26 -1.50
C SER A 122 -11.27 12.68 -0.96
N LYS A 123 -10.45 12.85 0.05
CA LYS A 123 -10.03 14.15 0.60
C LYS A 123 -8.76 14.71 -0.05
N GLY A 124 -8.16 13.98 -0.99
CA GLY A 124 -6.94 14.38 -1.67
C GLY A 124 -5.68 14.32 -0.82
N PHE A 125 -5.67 13.55 0.30
CA PHE A 125 -4.48 13.39 1.12
C PHE A 125 -3.52 12.38 0.50
N ASN A 126 -2.26 12.75 0.30
CA ASN A 126 -1.21 11.85 -0.13
C ASN A 126 -0.81 10.93 1.04
N VAL A 127 -1.35 9.71 1.00
CA VAL A 127 -1.13 8.69 2.04
C VAL A 127 -0.26 7.57 1.50
N CYS A 128 0.84 7.26 2.20
CA CYS A 128 1.69 6.13 1.87
C CYS A 128 1.58 5.01 2.91
N ILE A 129 1.14 3.82 2.51
CA ILE A 129 1.15 2.64 3.37
C ILE A 129 2.53 2.00 3.40
N LEU A 130 3.06 1.73 4.60
CA LEU A 130 4.41 1.17 4.80
C LEU A 130 4.36 -0.31 5.18
N CYS A 131 5.12 -1.13 4.47
CA CYS A 131 5.40 -2.53 4.82
C CYS A 131 6.90 -2.81 4.95
N SER A 132 7.28 -3.99 5.43
CA SER A 132 8.70 -4.41 5.56
C SER A 132 9.32 -4.84 4.23
N GLU A 133 8.55 -5.49 3.36
CA GLU A 133 9.06 -6.05 2.11
C GLU A 133 9.41 -4.93 1.12
N SER A 134 10.63 -4.89 0.59
CA SER A 134 11.04 -3.89 -0.43
C SER A 134 10.26 -4.08 -1.73
N ASN A 135 10.19 -5.31 -2.23
CA ASN A 135 9.49 -5.61 -3.47
C ASN A 135 7.97 -5.72 -3.26
N PRO A 136 7.14 -4.89 -3.93
CA PRO A 136 5.69 -4.95 -3.80
C PRO A 136 5.09 -6.29 -4.22
N LYS A 137 5.67 -7.00 -5.20
CA LYS A 137 5.20 -8.32 -5.66
C LYS A 137 5.19 -9.38 -4.56
N GLU A 138 6.04 -9.26 -3.57
CA GLU A 138 6.18 -10.23 -2.49
C GLU A 138 5.31 -9.90 -1.28
N CYS A 139 4.62 -8.77 -1.31
CA CYS A 139 3.96 -8.17 -0.17
C CYS A 139 2.43 -8.19 -0.29
N HIS A 140 1.75 -8.29 0.86
CA HIS A 140 0.30 -8.17 0.95
C HIS A 140 -0.23 -6.79 0.52
N ARG A 141 0.61 -5.74 0.52
CA ARG A 141 0.22 -4.41 0.04
C ARG A 141 -0.22 -4.42 -1.43
N ALA A 142 0.43 -5.22 -2.30
CA ALA A 142 0.01 -5.38 -3.69
C ALA A 142 -1.00 -6.52 -3.87
N LYS A 143 -0.71 -7.71 -3.28
CA LYS A 143 -1.50 -8.93 -3.48
C LYS A 143 -2.89 -8.91 -2.84
N LEU A 144 -3.11 -8.06 -1.85
CA LEU A 144 -4.36 -7.96 -1.11
C LEU A 144 -4.89 -6.52 -1.13
N ILE A 145 -4.17 -5.57 -0.51
CA ILE A 145 -4.67 -4.20 -0.34
C ILE A 145 -4.85 -3.52 -1.71
N GLY A 146 -3.84 -3.60 -2.57
CA GLY A 146 -3.90 -3.01 -3.91
C GLY A 146 -5.00 -3.61 -4.79
N VAL A 147 -5.20 -4.94 -4.71
CA VAL A 147 -6.29 -5.63 -5.44
C VAL A 147 -7.66 -5.14 -4.96
N GLU A 148 -7.87 -5.02 -3.65
CA GLU A 148 -9.16 -4.59 -3.12
C GLU A 148 -9.40 -3.07 -3.33
N LEU A 149 -8.36 -2.22 -3.23
CA LEU A 149 -8.47 -0.80 -3.59
C LEU A 149 -8.82 -0.60 -5.08
N GLN A 150 -8.22 -1.41 -5.97
CA GLN A 150 -8.52 -1.37 -7.40
C GLN A 150 -9.99 -1.70 -7.71
N LYS A 151 -10.59 -2.66 -6.99
CA LYS A 151 -12.03 -2.94 -7.06
C LYS A 151 -12.90 -1.76 -6.60
N MET A 152 -12.35 -0.89 -5.76
CA MET A 152 -12.99 0.35 -5.31
C MET A 152 -12.70 1.55 -6.24
N GLY A 153 -12.04 1.34 -7.38
CA GLY A 153 -11.65 2.39 -8.33
C GLY A 153 -10.45 3.23 -7.88
N ILE A 154 -9.66 2.75 -6.90
CA ILE A 154 -8.49 3.44 -6.36
C ILE A 154 -7.24 2.68 -6.77
N GLU A 155 -6.36 3.31 -7.55
CA GLU A 155 -5.08 2.71 -7.92
C GLU A 155 -4.06 2.88 -6.79
N LEU A 156 -3.42 1.79 -6.37
CA LEU A 156 -2.30 1.84 -5.43
C LEU A 156 -1.01 2.11 -6.21
N ARG A 157 -0.33 3.20 -5.87
CA ARG A 157 0.94 3.61 -6.50
C ARG A 157 2.11 3.13 -5.64
N HIS A 158 3.00 2.32 -6.18
CA HIS A 158 4.10 1.69 -5.43
C HIS A 158 5.40 2.47 -5.61
N ILE A 159 5.84 3.20 -4.60
CA ILE A 159 7.14 3.90 -4.57
C ILE A 159 8.25 2.83 -4.54
N ILE A 160 9.15 2.92 -5.49
CA ILE A 160 10.30 2.01 -5.67
C ILE A 160 11.65 2.73 -5.69
N GLY A 161 11.65 4.03 -5.48
CA GLY A 161 12.82 4.91 -5.43
C GLY A 161 12.39 6.38 -5.48
N ILE A 162 13.35 7.29 -5.37
CA ILE A 162 13.10 8.73 -5.50
C ILE A 162 12.51 9.01 -6.89
N GLU A 163 11.34 9.67 -6.94
CA GLU A 163 10.59 9.97 -8.17
C GLU A 163 10.31 8.74 -9.05
N LYS A 164 10.37 7.53 -8.49
CA LYS A 164 10.13 6.27 -9.22
C LYS A 164 9.01 5.49 -8.56
N GLU A 165 8.01 5.15 -9.36
CA GLU A 165 6.90 4.34 -8.93
C GLU A 165 6.51 3.27 -9.96
N LYS A 166 5.70 2.32 -9.50
CA LYS A 166 4.97 1.37 -10.35
C LYS A 166 3.49 1.45 -10.01
N THR A 167 2.64 1.33 -11.02
CA THR A 167 1.21 1.19 -10.81
C THR A 167 0.88 -0.19 -10.27
N GLN A 168 -0.28 -0.33 -9.62
CA GLN A 168 -0.79 -1.63 -9.17
C GLN A 168 -0.89 -2.62 -10.35
N ASN A 169 -1.36 -2.15 -11.51
CA ASN A 169 -1.45 -2.98 -12.72
C ASN A 169 -0.08 -3.51 -13.17
N GLN A 170 0.95 -2.67 -13.18
CA GLN A 170 2.32 -3.09 -13.52
C GLN A 170 2.83 -4.16 -12.54
N VAL A 171 2.59 -3.98 -11.24
CA VAL A 171 3.02 -4.96 -10.22
C VAL A 171 2.29 -6.29 -10.37
N ILE A 172 0.98 -6.27 -10.64
CA ILE A 172 0.19 -7.50 -10.87
C ILE A 172 0.64 -8.19 -12.17
N PHE A 173 0.83 -7.43 -13.26
CA PHE A 173 1.31 -7.98 -14.53
C PHE A 173 2.66 -8.70 -14.35
N GLU A 174 3.60 -8.09 -13.61
CA GLU A 174 4.87 -8.72 -13.28
C GLU A 174 4.72 -9.94 -12.35
N LEU A 175 3.76 -9.92 -11.44
CA LEU A 175 3.50 -11.01 -10.49
C LEU A 175 2.92 -12.24 -11.18
N THR A 176 2.05 -12.03 -12.17
CA THR A 176 1.32 -13.08 -12.90
C THR A 176 1.99 -13.46 -14.22
N ASN A 177 3.23 -13.00 -14.46
CA ASN A 177 3.97 -13.22 -15.72
C ASN A 177 3.19 -12.80 -16.99
N GLY A 178 2.36 -11.77 -16.87
CA GLY A 178 1.62 -11.20 -17.99
C GLY A 178 0.13 -11.53 -18.02
N ASP A 179 -0.36 -12.47 -17.21
CA ASP A 179 -1.77 -12.94 -17.27
C ASP A 179 -2.77 -11.96 -16.63
N GLY A 180 -2.30 -11.10 -15.69
CA GLY A 180 -3.18 -10.22 -14.93
C GLY A 180 -3.98 -10.95 -13.84
N LEU A 181 -5.02 -10.29 -13.28
CA LEU A 181 -5.86 -10.89 -12.22
C LEU A 181 -6.92 -11.84 -12.77
N ASN A 182 -7.38 -11.63 -13.99
CA ASN A 182 -8.41 -12.43 -14.64
C ASN A 182 -7.74 -13.39 -15.63
N THR A 183 -7.65 -14.66 -15.26
CA THR A 183 -7.16 -15.71 -16.13
C THR A 183 -8.33 -16.47 -16.77
N ILE A 184 -8.05 -17.28 -17.80
CA ILE A 184 -9.05 -18.18 -18.39
C ILE A 184 -9.58 -19.22 -17.40
N PHE A 185 -8.91 -19.38 -16.24
CA PHE A 185 -9.31 -20.30 -15.16
C PHE A 185 -10.05 -19.60 -14.02
N GLY A 186 -10.33 -18.29 -14.12
CA GLY A 186 -10.98 -17.46 -13.12
C GLY A 186 -10.10 -16.38 -12.50
N GLU A 187 -10.55 -15.78 -11.40
CA GLU A 187 -9.79 -14.77 -10.67
C GLU A 187 -8.58 -15.39 -9.97
N GLU A 188 -7.39 -14.79 -10.11
CA GLU A 188 -6.17 -15.23 -9.44
C GLU A 188 -6.29 -15.11 -7.92
N HIS A 189 -5.91 -16.16 -7.21
CA HIS A 189 -6.02 -16.24 -5.75
C HIS A 189 -4.65 -16.16 -5.08
N PHE A 190 -4.43 -15.06 -4.36
CA PHE A 190 -3.17 -14.84 -3.66
C PHE A 190 -3.23 -15.28 -2.18
N THR A 191 -2.08 -15.73 -1.69
CA THR A 191 -1.84 -16.05 -0.28
C THR A 191 -0.53 -15.43 0.19
N SER A 192 -0.28 -15.48 1.50
CA SER A 192 1.01 -15.09 2.02
C SER A 192 2.13 -15.98 1.46
N ARG A 193 3.34 -15.40 1.31
CA ARG A 193 4.52 -16.12 0.80
C ARG A 193 4.95 -17.26 1.72
N LYS A 194 4.91 -17.03 3.02
CA LYS A 194 5.36 -17.98 4.06
C LYS A 194 4.21 -18.59 4.81
N LYS A 195 4.44 -19.76 5.41
CA LYS A 195 3.59 -20.31 6.46
C LYS A 195 3.93 -19.62 7.79
N TYR A 196 2.91 -19.36 8.60
CA TYR A 196 3.05 -18.64 9.88
C TYR A 196 2.46 -19.41 11.06
N ILE A 197 1.65 -20.45 10.78
CA ILE A 197 1.04 -21.36 11.78
C ILE A 197 1.07 -22.80 11.26
#